data_731eadfcb9bce0953bdd239f8ad8ee65
#
_entry.id   731eadfcb9bce0953bdd239f8ad8ee65
#
_cell.length_a   1.000
_cell.length_b   1.000
_cell.length_c   1.000
_cell.angle_alpha   90.00
_cell.angle_beta   90.00
_cell.angle_gamma   90.00
#
_symmetry.space_group_name_H-M   'P 1'
#
loop_
_entity.id
_entity.type
_entity.pdbx_description
1 polymer ?
#
loop_
_entity_poly.entity_id
_entity_poly.type
_entity_poly.pdbx_seq_one_letter_code
_entity_poly.pdbx_strand_id
1 'polypeptide(L)'
;MENLQVIDNKEKERFEIDLDGKTALIDYSEQNGVVAMTHTEVPAEFEGKGVGSRLVKGALEIVKNDGKRVRPLCTFVAAYIKRHPEYESLVV
;
A
#
# COMPACT_ATOMS: atom_id res chain seq x y z
N MET A 1 18.44 1.50 2.09
CA MET A 1 17.02 1.86 1.93
C MET A 1 16.33 1.99 3.27
N GLU A 2 16.98 2.72 4.13
CA GLU A 2 16.39 3.10 5.39
C GLU A 2 15.45 4.27 5.15
N ASN A 3 14.58 4.52 6.08
CA ASN A 3 13.69 5.68 6.05
C ASN A 3 12.77 5.79 4.85
N LEU A 4 12.36 4.65 4.31
CA LEU A 4 11.35 4.65 3.25
C LEU A 4 10.00 4.98 3.87
N GLN A 5 9.52 6.16 3.59
CA GLN A 5 8.26 6.65 4.14
C GLN A 5 7.16 6.54 3.11
N VAL A 6 6.05 5.92 3.51
CA VAL A 6 4.88 5.80 2.65
C VAL A 6 4.05 7.07 2.79
N ILE A 7 3.70 7.66 1.66
CA ILE A 7 2.90 8.88 1.59
C ILE A 7 1.60 8.57 0.88
N ASP A 8 0.50 9.09 1.40
CA ASP A 8 -0.79 9.01 0.74
C ASP A 8 -0.93 10.21 -0.20
N ASN A 9 -0.71 9.98 -1.49
CA ASN A 9 -0.88 11.00 -2.51
C ASN A 9 -2.35 11.03 -2.92
N LYS A 10 -3.15 11.81 -2.20
CA LYS A 10 -4.60 11.83 -2.40
C LYS A 10 -5.01 12.39 -3.74
N GLU A 11 -4.23 13.31 -4.27
CA GLU A 11 -4.51 13.91 -5.57
C GLU A 11 -4.46 12.87 -6.69
N LYS A 12 -3.48 11.97 -6.61
CA LYS A 12 -3.31 10.91 -7.61
C LYS A 12 -3.96 9.60 -7.19
N GLU A 13 -4.55 9.54 -6.00
CA GLU A 13 -5.17 8.36 -5.45
C GLU A 13 -4.21 7.18 -5.43
N ARG A 14 -3.07 7.37 -4.78
CA ARG A 14 -2.11 6.28 -4.62
C ARG A 14 -1.22 6.50 -3.41
N PHE A 15 -0.80 5.39 -2.79
CA PHE A 15 0.24 5.40 -1.79
C PHE A 15 1.59 5.30 -2.50
N GLU A 16 2.59 6.03 -2.03
CA GLU A 16 3.86 6.13 -2.72
C GLU A 16 5.05 6.02 -1.78
N ILE A 17 6.15 5.46 -2.30
CA ILE A 17 7.47 5.61 -1.72
C ILE A 17 8.36 6.21 -2.79
N ASP A 18 9.05 7.30 -2.45
CA ASP A 18 10.01 7.92 -3.35
C ASP A 18 11.37 7.23 -3.21
N LEU A 19 11.92 6.81 -4.34
CA LEU A 19 13.17 6.05 -4.41
C LEU A 19 14.13 6.77 -5.36
N ASP A 20 14.67 7.91 -4.92
CA ASP A 20 15.64 8.68 -5.70
C ASP A 20 15.11 9.02 -7.12
N GLY A 21 13.93 9.64 -7.15
CA GLY A 21 13.36 10.06 -8.41
C GLY A 21 12.50 9.01 -9.09
N LYS A 22 12.47 7.79 -8.55
CA LYS A 22 11.54 6.75 -9.01
C LYS A 22 10.51 6.51 -7.92
N THR A 23 9.37 5.98 -8.29
CA THR A 23 8.26 5.86 -7.36
C THR A 23 7.72 4.43 -7.34
N ALA A 24 7.66 3.85 -6.14
CA ALA A 24 6.86 2.64 -5.93
C ALA A 24 5.48 3.10 -5.48
N LEU A 25 4.43 2.44 -5.95
CA LEU A 25 3.08 2.93 -5.69
C LEU A 25 2.05 1.81 -5.56
N ILE A 26 0.96 2.14 -4.85
CA ILE A 26 -0.27 1.35 -4.84
C ILE A 26 -1.39 2.29 -5.26
N ASP A 27 -2.02 2.00 -6.40
CA ASP A 27 -3.19 2.74 -6.83
C ASP A 27 -4.41 2.31 -6.00
N TYR A 28 -5.25 3.27 -5.66
CA TYR A 28 -6.46 2.98 -4.91
C TYR A 28 -7.61 3.89 -5.35
N SER A 29 -8.81 3.48 -4.96
CA SER A 29 -9.97 4.36 -4.98
C SER A 29 -10.65 4.24 -3.63
N GLU A 30 -11.22 5.33 -3.15
CA GLU A 30 -11.87 5.34 -1.85
C GLU A 30 -13.34 5.70 -2.00
N GLN A 31 -14.19 4.96 -1.29
CA GLN A 31 -15.62 5.22 -1.28
C GLN A 31 -16.19 4.76 0.06
N ASN A 32 -16.87 5.68 0.74
CA ASN A 32 -17.54 5.37 2.01
C ASN A 32 -16.62 4.76 3.05
N GLY A 33 -15.38 5.26 3.14
CA GLY A 33 -14.41 4.78 4.12
C GLY A 33 -13.75 3.45 3.77
N VAL A 34 -13.97 2.95 2.54
CA VAL A 34 -13.33 1.74 2.05
C VAL A 34 -12.31 2.13 0.99
N VAL A 35 -11.05 1.74 1.22
CA VAL A 35 -9.95 2.00 0.30
C VAL A 35 -9.72 0.73 -0.52
N ALA A 36 -10.09 0.78 -1.80
CA ALA A 36 -9.89 -0.34 -2.71
C ALA A 36 -8.51 -0.21 -3.36
N MET A 37 -7.61 -1.10 -2.99
CA MET A 37 -6.25 -1.11 -3.54
C MET A 37 -6.24 -2.00 -4.77
N THR A 38 -5.95 -1.41 -5.93
CA THR A 38 -6.17 -2.08 -7.21
C THR A 38 -4.91 -2.54 -7.93
N HIS A 39 -3.77 -1.87 -7.70
CA HIS A 39 -2.57 -2.14 -8.46
C HIS A 39 -1.34 -1.70 -7.67
N THR A 40 -0.28 -2.49 -7.73
CA THR A 40 0.99 -2.19 -7.06
C THR A 40 2.11 -2.21 -8.10
N GLU A 41 2.97 -1.18 -8.08
CA GLU A 41 4.15 -1.13 -8.94
C GLU A 41 5.39 -0.82 -8.12
N VAL A 42 6.46 -1.58 -8.37
CA VAL A 42 7.78 -1.31 -7.80
C VAL A 42 8.75 -1.25 -8.96
N PRO A 43 9.57 -0.18 -9.07
CA PRO A 43 10.57 -0.12 -10.14
C PRO A 43 11.45 -1.37 -10.14
N ALA A 44 11.79 -1.86 -11.34
CA ALA A 44 12.49 -3.14 -11.50
C ALA A 44 13.79 -3.21 -10.72
N GLU A 45 14.55 -2.11 -10.64
CA GLU A 45 15.81 -2.10 -9.92
C GLU A 45 15.66 -2.22 -8.41
N PHE A 46 14.45 -2.06 -7.89
CA PHE A 46 14.18 -2.19 -6.46
C PHE A 46 13.40 -3.45 -6.10
N GLU A 47 13.11 -4.29 -7.08
CA GLU A 47 12.43 -5.56 -6.81
C GLU A 47 13.35 -6.49 -6.02
N GLY A 48 12.74 -7.29 -5.14
CA GLY A 48 13.49 -8.21 -4.32
C GLY A 48 14.17 -7.57 -3.12
N LYS A 49 13.94 -6.28 -2.87
CA LYS A 49 14.57 -5.55 -1.77
C LYS A 49 13.59 -5.18 -0.65
N GLY A 50 12.40 -5.75 -0.68
CA GLY A 50 11.41 -5.52 0.36
C GLY A 50 10.63 -4.22 0.24
N VAL A 51 10.79 -3.48 -0.86
CA VAL A 51 10.10 -2.20 -1.05
C VAL A 51 8.60 -2.40 -1.13
N GLY A 52 8.15 -3.42 -1.87
CA GLY A 52 6.72 -3.69 -2.00
C GLY A 52 6.07 -4.00 -0.66
N SER A 53 6.73 -4.80 0.18
CA SER A 53 6.22 -5.12 1.51
C SER A 53 6.15 -3.90 2.41
N ARG A 54 7.17 -3.04 2.35
CA ARG A 54 7.17 -1.80 3.12
C ARG A 54 6.04 -0.88 2.68
N LEU A 55 5.82 -0.80 1.37
CA LEU A 55 4.77 0.02 0.80
C LEU A 55 3.39 -0.45 1.27
N VAL A 56 3.12 -1.75 1.20
CA VAL A 56 1.83 -2.29 1.63
C VAL A 56 1.65 -2.08 3.13
N LYS A 57 2.68 -2.38 3.93
CA LYS A 57 2.58 -2.18 5.38
C LYS A 57 2.26 -0.72 5.71
N GLY A 58 2.99 0.22 5.13
CA GLY A 58 2.76 1.64 5.38
C GLY A 58 1.37 2.09 4.94
N ALA A 59 0.92 1.61 3.79
CA ALA A 59 -0.42 1.93 3.29
C ALA A 59 -1.49 1.40 4.24
N LEU A 60 -1.36 0.16 4.70
CA LEU A 60 -2.32 -0.42 5.63
C LEU A 60 -2.34 0.29 6.98
N GLU A 61 -1.17 0.74 7.45
CA GLU A 61 -1.12 1.52 8.69
C GLU A 61 -1.82 2.87 8.53
N ILE A 62 -1.69 3.51 7.38
CA ILE A 62 -2.39 4.76 7.10
C ILE A 62 -3.90 4.52 7.11
N VAL A 63 -4.37 3.49 6.42
CA VAL A 63 -5.79 3.14 6.37
C VAL A 63 -6.31 2.88 7.78
N LYS A 64 -5.57 2.12 8.57
CA LYS A 64 -5.94 1.79 9.95
C LYS A 64 -6.03 3.04 10.81
N ASN A 65 -5.03 3.90 10.74
CA ASN A 65 -4.98 5.12 11.55
C ASN A 65 -6.07 6.10 11.17
N ASP A 66 -6.52 6.06 9.91
CA ASP A 66 -7.62 6.90 9.44
C ASP A 66 -9.00 6.33 9.78
N GLY A 67 -9.05 5.18 10.44
CA GLY A 67 -10.31 4.53 10.79
C GLY A 67 -11.06 3.97 9.59
N LYS A 68 -10.34 3.66 8.52
CA LYS A 68 -10.95 3.17 7.29
C LYS A 68 -10.75 1.66 7.14
N ARG A 69 -11.37 1.11 6.12
CA ARG A 69 -11.30 -0.31 5.79
C ARG A 69 -10.62 -0.47 4.43
N VAL A 70 -10.19 -1.68 4.12
CA VAL A 70 -9.49 -1.95 2.88
C VAL A 70 -10.20 -3.05 2.08
N ARG A 71 -10.21 -2.89 0.76
CA ARG A 71 -10.62 -3.93 -0.17
C ARG A 71 -9.40 -4.29 -1.01
N PRO A 72 -8.76 -5.44 -0.73
CA PRO A 72 -7.49 -5.78 -1.40
C PRO A 72 -7.76 -6.46 -2.75
N LEU A 73 -8.03 -5.66 -3.76
CA LEU A 73 -8.27 -6.17 -5.11
C LEU A 73 -6.97 -6.54 -5.82
N CYS A 74 -5.85 -5.94 -5.40
CA CYS A 74 -4.53 -6.29 -5.93
C CYS A 74 -4.03 -7.57 -5.27
N THR A 75 -3.58 -8.53 -6.07
CA THR A 75 -3.12 -9.82 -5.54
C THR A 75 -1.92 -9.67 -4.61
N PHE A 76 -1.04 -8.71 -4.87
CA PHE A 76 0.12 -8.49 -4.02
C PHE A 76 -0.30 -8.03 -2.62
N VAL A 77 -1.26 -7.11 -2.54
CA VAL A 77 -1.78 -6.62 -1.27
C VAL A 77 -2.50 -7.74 -0.52
N ALA A 78 -3.34 -8.50 -1.24
CA ALA A 78 -4.07 -9.61 -0.64
C ALA A 78 -3.13 -10.67 -0.06
N ALA A 79 -2.05 -10.98 -0.79
CA ALA A 79 -1.06 -11.96 -0.32
C ALA A 79 -0.34 -11.44 0.93
N TYR A 80 -0.04 -10.14 0.96
CA TYR A 80 0.60 -9.55 2.13
C TYR A 80 -0.28 -9.70 3.37
N ILE A 81 -1.56 -9.36 3.23
CA ILE A 81 -2.51 -9.46 4.35
C ILE A 81 -2.63 -10.90 4.84
N LYS A 82 -2.63 -11.86 3.91
CA LYS A 82 -2.71 -13.27 4.26
C LYS A 82 -1.52 -13.69 5.13
N ARG A 83 -0.33 -13.16 4.85
CA ARG A 83 0.87 -13.45 5.64
C ARG A 83 0.97 -12.63 6.92
N HIS A 84 0.13 -11.58 7.04
CA HIS A 84 0.13 -10.68 8.19
C HIS A 84 -1.30 -10.54 8.71
N PRO A 85 -1.80 -11.58 9.42
CA PRO A 85 -3.23 -11.64 9.81
C PRO A 85 -3.68 -10.49 10.70
N GLU A 86 -2.75 -9.75 11.29
CA GLU A 86 -3.11 -8.58 12.10
C GLU A 86 -3.86 -7.51 11.29
N TYR A 87 -3.78 -7.56 9.96
CA TYR A 87 -4.48 -6.62 9.10
C TYR A 87 -5.83 -7.16 8.59
N GLU A 88 -6.17 -8.40 8.91
CA GLU A 88 -7.43 -8.97 8.42
C GLU A 88 -8.65 -8.23 8.93
N SER A 89 -8.54 -7.62 10.11
CA SER A 89 -9.66 -6.85 10.66
C SER A 89 -10.00 -5.61 9.83
N LEU A 90 -9.09 -5.17 8.96
CA LEU A 90 -9.34 -4.03 8.07
C LEU A 90 -10.11 -4.43 6.82
N VAL A 91 -10.11 -5.72 6.47
CA VAL A 91 -10.65 -6.18 5.19
C VAL A 91 -12.17 -6.18 5.21
N VAL A 92 -12.74 -5.70 4.12
CA VAL A 92 -14.18 -5.67 3.91
C VAL A 92 -14.58 -6.82 3.01
#